data_f0f53613d0e6fe8641f612b4850ab203
#
_entry.id   f0f53613d0e6fe8641f612b4850ab203
#
_cell.length_a   1.000
_cell.length_b   1.000
_cell.length_c   1.000
_cell.angle_alpha   90.00
_cell.angle_beta   90.00
_cell.angle_gamma   90.00
#
_symmetry.space_group_name_H-M   'P 1'
#
loop_
_entity.id
_entity.type
_entity.pdbx_description
1 polymer ?
#
loop_
_entity_poly.entity_id
_entity_poly.type
_entity_poly.pdbx_seq_one_letter_code
_entity_poly.pdbx_strand_id
1 'polypeptide(L)'
;SPMKDLGPTDKRGTEVHFLPNKSIFMPITDFNYDTLLNRLRELSFLNSGVDIELNDERTGKHVRLESEGGVRSFVLYKNTTRHAIHKDPIYIQKTVMQKSAKDPGKEIPVYVEVAMQWNDSYNESLAAYTNNIAQRDGGTHVTGLRLAMTQAFKNYIANNDILKKADKFDITGEDMREGLTCVLSVKVPQPSFSSQTKDKLVTSEVQPAVTAAVSEGLNTFLEENPDQAKEICNKIIGAARAREAARKAREVTRKQVFGGGLPGKLAD
;
A
#
# COMPACT_ATOMS: atom_id res chain seq x y z
N SER A 1 -37.92 -16.95 -6.98
CA SER A 1 -38.26 -18.16 -7.71
C SER A 1 -37.53 -19.35 -7.12
N PRO A 2 -38.12 -20.55 -7.07
CA PRO A 2 -37.40 -21.75 -6.65
C PRO A 2 -36.27 -22.05 -7.66
N MET A 3 -35.22 -22.68 -7.17
CA MET A 3 -34.11 -23.16 -8.01
C MET A 3 -34.63 -24.21 -8.98
N LYS A 4 -34.24 -24.09 -10.26
CA LYS A 4 -34.59 -25.08 -11.29
C LYS A 4 -33.30 -25.73 -11.76
N ASP A 5 -33.32 -27.07 -11.81
CA ASP A 5 -32.29 -27.84 -12.49
C ASP A 5 -32.57 -27.81 -14.00
N LEU A 6 -31.58 -27.36 -14.76
CA LEU A 6 -31.65 -27.26 -16.25
C LEU A 6 -30.97 -28.43 -16.96
N GLY A 7 -30.46 -29.42 -16.20
CA GLY A 7 -29.78 -30.59 -16.72
C GLY A 7 -28.24 -30.45 -16.82
N PRO A 8 -27.57 -31.48 -17.33
CA PRO A 8 -26.09 -31.50 -17.44
C PRO A 8 -25.56 -30.44 -18.39
N THR A 9 -24.40 -29.88 -18.05
CA THR A 9 -23.72 -28.86 -18.86
C THR A 9 -22.21 -29.08 -18.84
N ASP A 10 -21.54 -28.80 -19.97
CA ASP A 10 -20.09 -28.76 -20.08
C ASP A 10 -19.49 -27.41 -19.67
N LYS A 11 -20.34 -26.40 -19.42
CA LYS A 11 -19.92 -25.08 -18.96
C LYS A 11 -19.74 -25.05 -17.46
N ARG A 12 -18.67 -24.44 -16.99
CA ARG A 12 -18.40 -24.19 -15.57
C ARG A 12 -18.35 -22.70 -15.31
N GLY A 13 -19.15 -22.22 -14.36
CA GLY A 13 -19.18 -20.82 -13.98
C GLY A 13 -20.50 -20.43 -13.35
N THR A 14 -20.64 -19.14 -13.09
CA THR A 14 -21.83 -18.50 -12.56
C THR A 14 -22.18 -17.29 -13.42
N GLU A 15 -23.43 -17.20 -13.82
CA GLU A 15 -23.97 -16.06 -14.54
C GLU A 15 -24.99 -15.35 -13.65
N VAL A 16 -24.85 -14.02 -13.51
CA VAL A 16 -25.71 -13.19 -12.65
C VAL A 16 -26.26 -12.03 -13.47
N HIS A 17 -27.58 -11.99 -13.59
CA HIS A 17 -28.30 -10.86 -14.19
C HIS A 17 -29.04 -10.09 -13.10
N PHE A 18 -28.91 -8.78 -13.09
CA PHE A 18 -29.69 -7.94 -12.20
C PHE A 18 -29.97 -6.57 -12.82
N LEU A 19 -31.07 -5.97 -12.40
CA LEU A 19 -31.45 -4.60 -12.74
C LEU A 19 -31.54 -3.79 -11.43
N PRO A 20 -30.74 -2.72 -11.27
CA PRO A 20 -30.84 -1.86 -10.10
C PRO A 20 -32.22 -1.23 -9.97
N ASN A 21 -32.80 -1.23 -8.78
CA ASN A 21 -34.08 -0.61 -8.54
C ASN A 21 -34.00 0.92 -8.62
N LYS A 22 -34.64 1.51 -9.62
CA LYS A 22 -34.60 2.97 -9.87
C LYS A 22 -35.11 3.80 -8.69
N SER A 23 -36.03 3.30 -7.88
CA SER A 23 -36.54 4.04 -6.71
C SER A 23 -35.54 4.11 -5.56
N ILE A 24 -34.56 3.21 -5.51
CA ILE A 24 -33.52 3.17 -4.46
C ILE A 24 -32.25 3.90 -4.93
N PHE A 25 -31.89 3.73 -6.21
CA PHE A 25 -30.63 4.24 -6.75
C PHE A 25 -30.75 5.56 -7.54
N MET A 26 -31.90 6.24 -7.48
CA MET A 26 -32.06 7.56 -8.07
C MET A 26 -31.10 8.61 -7.45
N PRO A 27 -30.47 9.51 -8.23
CA PRO A 27 -30.63 9.69 -9.68
C PRO A 27 -29.71 8.82 -10.53
N ILE A 28 -28.88 7.94 -9.95
CA ILE A 28 -27.88 7.13 -10.66
C ILE A 28 -28.56 5.88 -11.22
N THR A 29 -28.89 5.87 -12.50
CA THR A 29 -29.51 4.72 -13.18
C THR A 29 -28.54 3.95 -14.06
N ASP A 30 -27.38 4.53 -14.39
CA ASP A 30 -26.40 3.94 -15.29
C ASP A 30 -25.09 3.63 -14.59
N PHE A 31 -24.52 2.48 -14.92
CA PHE A 31 -23.17 2.12 -14.48
C PHE A 31 -22.13 3.01 -15.16
N ASN A 32 -21.17 3.53 -14.37
CA ASN A 32 -20.04 4.27 -14.90
C ASN A 32 -18.95 3.28 -15.36
N TYR A 33 -18.63 3.29 -16.64
CA TYR A 33 -17.64 2.39 -17.25
C TYR A 33 -16.26 2.53 -16.61
N ASP A 34 -15.77 3.76 -16.40
CA ASP A 34 -14.42 3.99 -15.88
C ASP A 34 -14.28 3.55 -14.42
N THR A 35 -15.34 3.72 -13.63
CA THR A 35 -15.37 3.21 -12.24
C THR A 35 -15.27 1.69 -12.20
N LEU A 36 -16.04 1.00 -13.06
CA LEU A 36 -15.98 -0.46 -13.18
C LEU A 36 -14.61 -0.91 -13.70
N LEU A 37 -14.12 -0.29 -14.77
CA LEU A 37 -12.82 -0.59 -15.36
C LEU A 37 -11.69 -0.50 -14.33
N ASN A 38 -11.64 0.58 -13.55
CA ASN A 38 -10.62 0.77 -12.54
C ASN A 38 -10.70 -0.33 -11.45
N ARG A 39 -11.91 -0.66 -11.00
CA ARG A 39 -12.10 -1.72 -10.00
C ARG A 39 -11.75 -3.10 -10.52
N LEU A 40 -12.16 -3.44 -11.73
CA LEU A 40 -11.84 -4.73 -12.36
C LEU A 40 -10.33 -4.86 -12.64
N ARG A 41 -9.69 -3.77 -13.02
CA ARG A 41 -8.22 -3.74 -13.17
C ARG A 41 -7.49 -4.00 -11.86
N GLU A 42 -7.92 -3.39 -10.74
CA GLU A 42 -7.39 -3.72 -9.41
C GLU A 42 -7.56 -5.22 -9.11
N LEU A 43 -8.74 -5.78 -9.38
CA LEU A 43 -9.03 -7.20 -9.15
C LEU A 43 -8.17 -8.12 -10.01
N SER A 44 -7.87 -7.77 -11.26
CA SER A 44 -6.97 -8.56 -12.11
C SER A 44 -5.54 -8.61 -11.54
N PHE A 45 -5.05 -7.50 -10.99
CA PHE A 45 -3.74 -7.47 -10.32
C PHE A 45 -3.72 -8.24 -9.00
N LEU A 46 -4.82 -8.21 -8.23
CA LEU A 46 -4.91 -8.89 -6.94
C LEU A 46 -5.14 -10.41 -7.07
N ASN A 47 -5.52 -10.87 -8.26
CA ASN A 47 -5.80 -12.28 -8.57
C ASN A 47 -5.07 -12.68 -9.85
N SER A 48 -3.77 -12.87 -9.74
CA SER A 48 -2.93 -13.31 -10.87
C SER A 48 -3.52 -14.54 -11.55
N GLY A 49 -3.55 -14.52 -12.89
CA GLY A 49 -4.09 -15.60 -13.71
C GLY A 49 -5.62 -15.58 -13.87
N VAL A 50 -6.33 -14.58 -13.33
CA VAL A 50 -7.75 -14.36 -13.62
C VAL A 50 -7.88 -13.43 -14.81
N ASP A 51 -8.66 -13.87 -15.80
CA ASP A 51 -9.02 -13.12 -17.00
C ASP A 51 -10.40 -12.48 -16.79
N ILE A 52 -10.47 -11.17 -16.98
CA ILE A 52 -11.68 -10.36 -16.79
C ILE A 52 -12.00 -9.59 -18.06
N GLU A 53 -13.19 -9.79 -18.60
CA GLU A 53 -13.70 -9.00 -19.71
C GLU A 53 -14.78 -8.02 -19.25
N LEU A 54 -14.67 -6.78 -19.69
CA LEU A 54 -15.69 -5.75 -19.48
C LEU A 54 -16.20 -5.25 -20.84
N ASN A 55 -17.49 -5.49 -21.09
CA ASN A 55 -18.20 -5.04 -22.29
C ASN A 55 -19.27 -4.01 -21.91
N ASP A 56 -19.21 -2.83 -22.50
CA ASP A 56 -20.28 -1.84 -22.41
C ASP A 56 -21.06 -1.80 -23.75
N GLU A 57 -22.16 -2.54 -23.81
CA GLU A 57 -22.99 -2.64 -25.00
C GLU A 57 -23.61 -1.30 -25.44
N ARG A 58 -23.73 -0.32 -24.52
CA ARG A 58 -24.26 1.02 -24.81
C ARG A 58 -23.31 1.85 -25.67
N THR A 59 -22.00 1.69 -25.45
CA THR A 59 -20.94 2.49 -26.10
C THR A 59 -20.07 1.66 -27.04
N GLY A 60 -20.22 0.32 -27.03
CA GLY A 60 -19.38 -0.62 -27.77
C GLY A 60 -17.95 -0.72 -27.21
N LYS A 61 -17.68 -0.19 -26.01
CA LYS A 61 -16.37 -0.31 -25.37
C LYS A 61 -16.17 -1.74 -24.86
N HIS A 62 -15.00 -2.31 -25.20
CA HIS A 62 -14.58 -3.63 -24.75
C HIS A 62 -13.15 -3.56 -24.22
N VAL A 63 -12.88 -4.24 -23.11
CA VAL A 63 -11.53 -4.41 -22.57
C VAL A 63 -11.37 -5.78 -21.94
N ARG A 64 -10.22 -6.39 -22.16
CA ARG A 64 -9.77 -7.61 -21.48
C ARG A 64 -8.65 -7.24 -20.51
N LEU A 65 -8.79 -7.69 -19.26
CA LEU A 65 -7.88 -7.40 -18.14
C LEU A 65 -7.31 -8.71 -17.65
N GLU A 66 -6.02 -8.90 -17.82
CA GLU A 66 -5.27 -10.05 -17.36
C GLU A 66 -3.96 -9.56 -16.75
N SER A 67 -3.51 -10.17 -15.65
CA SER A 67 -2.24 -9.86 -15.02
C SER A 67 -1.54 -11.12 -14.52
N GLU A 68 -0.45 -11.49 -15.17
CA GLU A 68 0.40 -12.60 -14.72
C GLU A 68 1.30 -12.17 -13.55
N GLY A 69 1.71 -10.90 -13.51
CA GLY A 69 2.66 -10.38 -12.52
C GLY A 69 2.03 -9.89 -11.21
N GLY A 70 0.71 -10.03 -11.02
CA GLY A 70 0.04 -9.76 -9.75
C GLY A 70 0.30 -8.35 -9.19
N VAL A 71 0.54 -8.25 -7.89
CA VAL A 71 0.78 -6.95 -7.21
C VAL A 71 2.06 -6.26 -7.68
N ARG A 72 3.03 -7.00 -8.22
CA ARG A 72 4.23 -6.43 -8.84
C ARG A 72 3.87 -5.59 -10.07
N SER A 73 3.05 -6.15 -10.95
CA SER A 73 2.52 -5.43 -12.12
C SER A 73 1.64 -4.25 -11.72
N PHE A 74 0.94 -4.35 -10.61
CA PHE A 74 0.13 -3.26 -10.09
C PHE A 74 0.99 -2.05 -9.66
N VAL A 75 2.13 -2.28 -8.99
CA VAL A 75 3.09 -1.20 -8.66
C VAL A 75 3.64 -0.56 -9.92
N LEU A 76 4.05 -1.34 -10.93
CA LEU A 76 4.52 -0.83 -12.21
C LEU A 76 3.44 0.02 -12.89
N TYR A 77 2.19 -0.46 -12.92
CA TYR A 77 1.07 0.29 -13.46
C TYR A 77 0.85 1.62 -12.73
N LYS A 78 0.94 1.65 -11.39
CA LYS A 78 0.82 2.90 -10.61
C LYS A 78 1.99 3.87 -10.85
N ASN A 79 3.12 3.38 -11.28
CA ASN A 79 4.33 4.16 -11.56
C ASN A 79 4.51 4.54 -13.04
N THR A 80 3.56 4.22 -13.93
CA THR A 80 3.69 4.51 -15.38
C THR A 80 3.96 5.97 -15.72
N THR A 81 3.53 6.91 -14.85
CA THR A 81 3.71 8.36 -15.03
C THR A 81 4.82 8.94 -14.16
N ARG A 82 5.65 8.10 -13.52
CA ARG A 82 6.69 8.49 -12.57
C ARG A 82 8.03 7.86 -12.95
N HIS A 83 9.14 8.50 -12.56
CA HIS A 83 10.46 7.92 -12.77
C HIS A 83 10.87 7.10 -11.55
N ALA A 84 10.90 5.77 -11.72
CA ALA A 84 11.39 4.88 -10.68
C ALA A 84 12.89 5.06 -10.48
N ILE A 85 13.35 5.10 -9.22
CA ILE A 85 14.77 5.25 -8.89
C ILE A 85 15.53 3.91 -8.88
N HIS A 86 14.82 2.81 -8.95
CA HIS A 86 15.38 1.47 -9.13
C HIS A 86 14.52 0.65 -10.11
N LYS A 87 15.17 -0.28 -10.81
CA LYS A 87 14.61 -0.94 -11.99
C LYS A 87 13.34 -1.73 -11.71
N ASP A 88 13.42 -2.66 -10.78
CA ASP A 88 12.34 -3.60 -10.51
C ASP A 88 11.71 -3.35 -9.15
N PRO A 89 10.36 -3.48 -9.00
CA PRO A 89 9.74 -3.44 -7.69
C PRO A 89 10.29 -4.53 -6.77
N ILE A 90 10.57 -4.18 -5.51
CA ILE A 90 10.83 -5.15 -4.45
C ILE A 90 9.57 -5.97 -4.27
N TYR A 91 9.65 -7.29 -4.40
CA TYR A 91 8.51 -8.19 -4.31
C TYR A 91 8.73 -9.22 -3.22
N ILE A 92 7.78 -9.33 -2.30
CA ILE A 92 7.81 -10.24 -1.16
C ILE A 92 6.50 -10.99 -1.12
N GLN A 93 6.57 -12.31 -1.07
CA GLN A 93 5.42 -13.19 -0.94
C GLN A 93 5.73 -14.26 0.09
N LYS A 94 4.91 -14.36 1.14
CA LYS A 94 5.12 -15.34 2.21
C LYS A 94 3.80 -15.68 2.91
N THR A 95 3.64 -16.95 3.28
CA THR A 95 2.62 -17.37 4.23
C THR A 95 3.26 -17.53 5.59
N VAL A 96 2.72 -16.82 6.59
CA VAL A 96 3.21 -16.86 7.98
C VAL A 96 2.11 -17.45 8.85
N MET A 97 2.45 -18.50 9.61
CA MET A 97 1.52 -19.09 10.59
C MET A 97 1.52 -18.22 11.86
N GLN A 98 0.33 -17.89 12.34
CA GLN A 98 0.13 -17.09 13.55
C GLN A 98 -0.84 -17.78 14.50
N LYS A 99 -0.57 -17.66 15.80
CA LYS A 99 -1.52 -18.14 16.82
C LYS A 99 -2.81 -17.32 16.74
N SER A 100 -3.95 -18.01 16.68
CA SER A 100 -5.25 -17.33 16.65
C SER A 100 -5.56 -16.68 18.00
N ALA A 101 -5.92 -15.40 17.98
CA ALA A 101 -6.39 -14.71 19.18
C ALA A 101 -7.78 -15.20 19.63
N LYS A 102 -8.59 -15.76 18.69
CA LYS A 102 -9.93 -16.24 18.97
C LYS A 102 -9.97 -17.67 19.48
N ASP A 103 -8.97 -18.48 19.14
CA ASP A 103 -8.90 -19.91 19.48
C ASP A 103 -7.45 -20.25 19.90
N PRO A 104 -7.13 -20.07 21.22
CA PRO A 104 -5.78 -20.34 21.74
C PRO A 104 -5.43 -21.82 21.53
N GLY A 105 -4.41 -22.10 20.75
CA GLY A 105 -3.97 -23.44 20.37
C GLY A 105 -4.14 -23.76 18.89
N LYS A 106 -4.85 -22.92 18.15
CA LYS A 106 -4.97 -23.00 16.72
C LYS A 106 -4.08 -21.99 16.03
N GLU A 107 -3.35 -22.43 15.02
CA GLU A 107 -2.62 -21.53 14.12
C GLU A 107 -3.45 -21.21 12.88
N ILE A 108 -3.37 -19.98 12.42
CA ILE A 108 -4.02 -19.51 11.20
C ILE A 108 -2.96 -19.05 10.21
N PRO A 109 -3.10 -19.38 8.93
CA PRO A 109 -2.23 -18.86 7.90
C PRO A 109 -2.58 -17.41 7.58
N VAL A 110 -1.57 -16.57 7.54
CA VAL A 110 -1.65 -15.19 7.01
C VAL A 110 -0.77 -15.15 5.76
N TYR A 111 -1.40 -15.07 4.61
CA TYR A 111 -0.71 -14.87 3.36
C TYR A 111 -0.41 -13.37 3.19
N VAL A 112 0.85 -13.05 2.95
CA VAL A 112 1.34 -11.69 2.77
C VAL A 112 1.96 -11.59 1.39
N GLU A 113 1.50 -10.64 0.61
CA GLU A 113 2.06 -10.30 -0.69
C GLU A 113 2.21 -8.79 -0.79
N VAL A 114 3.43 -8.32 -1.05
CA VAL A 114 3.72 -6.90 -1.13
C VAL A 114 4.69 -6.64 -2.27
N ALA A 115 4.41 -5.58 -3.01
CA ALA A 115 5.36 -5.00 -3.95
C ALA A 115 5.56 -3.52 -3.62
N MET A 116 6.80 -3.04 -3.73
CA MET A 116 7.14 -1.67 -3.44
C MET A 116 8.24 -1.16 -4.37
N GLN A 117 8.13 0.11 -4.76
CA GLN A 117 9.10 0.77 -5.61
C GLN A 117 9.15 2.26 -5.29
N TRP A 118 10.36 2.80 -5.14
CA TRP A 118 10.55 4.24 -4.96
C TRP A 118 10.68 4.95 -6.30
N ASN A 119 10.21 6.17 -6.35
CA ASN A 119 10.26 7.05 -7.52
C ASN A 119 10.65 8.48 -7.12
N ASP A 120 10.74 9.36 -8.09
CA ASP A 120 11.15 10.76 -7.91
C ASP A 120 10.13 11.68 -7.25
N SER A 121 8.90 11.20 -6.99
CA SER A 121 7.86 12.00 -6.33
C SER A 121 8.11 12.18 -4.84
N TYR A 122 7.33 13.07 -4.21
CA TYR A 122 7.40 13.35 -2.77
C TYR A 122 6.28 12.66 -1.98
N ASN A 123 5.29 12.09 -2.63
CA ASN A 123 4.11 11.53 -1.98
C ASN A 123 4.18 10.01 -1.89
N GLU A 124 3.70 9.45 -0.76
CA GLU A 124 3.41 8.03 -0.60
C GLU A 124 2.17 7.65 -1.43
N SER A 125 2.25 6.56 -2.18
CA SER A 125 1.12 5.91 -2.85
C SER A 125 0.98 4.48 -2.34
N LEU A 126 0.26 4.31 -1.24
CA LEU A 126 0.01 3.01 -0.63
C LEU A 126 -1.41 2.53 -0.95
N ALA A 127 -1.52 1.32 -1.51
CA ALA A 127 -2.77 0.61 -1.67
C ALA A 127 -2.73 -0.68 -0.84
N ALA A 128 -3.64 -0.81 0.11
CA ALA A 128 -3.68 -1.94 1.04
C ALA A 128 -4.98 -2.71 0.93
N TYR A 129 -4.88 -4.05 0.90
CA TYR A 129 -6.00 -4.94 0.66
C TYR A 129 -5.99 -6.11 1.64
N THR A 130 -7.20 -6.50 2.08
CA THR A 130 -7.43 -7.74 2.84
C THR A 130 -8.48 -8.55 2.11
N ASN A 131 -8.14 -9.79 1.68
CA ASN A 131 -9.04 -10.64 0.89
C ASN A 131 -9.64 -9.88 -0.31
N ASN A 132 -8.81 -9.13 -1.05
CA ASN A 132 -9.14 -8.29 -2.20
C ASN A 132 -10.06 -7.07 -1.90
N ILE A 133 -10.33 -6.78 -0.63
CA ILE A 133 -11.10 -5.59 -0.21
C ILE A 133 -10.10 -4.49 0.15
N ALA A 134 -10.27 -3.30 -0.43
CA ALA A 134 -9.41 -2.16 -0.14
C ALA A 134 -9.67 -1.59 1.27
N GLN A 135 -8.61 -1.32 2.03
CA GLN A 135 -8.67 -0.62 3.31
C GLN A 135 -8.12 0.81 3.15
N ARG A 136 -9.03 1.77 3.06
CA ARG A 136 -8.68 3.20 2.91
C ARG A 136 -8.06 3.78 4.18
N ASP A 137 -8.52 3.32 5.34
CA ASP A 137 -8.05 3.77 6.65
C ASP A 137 -6.91 2.89 7.21
N GLY A 138 -6.35 2.03 6.34
CA GLY A 138 -5.25 1.14 6.71
C GLY A 138 -5.66 0.04 7.69
N GLY A 139 -4.83 -0.21 8.70
CA GLY A 139 -5.07 -1.23 9.72
C GLY A 139 -3.79 -1.94 10.13
N THR A 140 -3.95 -3.10 10.79
CA THR A 140 -2.85 -3.89 11.36
C THR A 140 -1.81 -4.30 10.33
N HIS A 141 -2.20 -4.60 9.09
CA HIS A 141 -1.29 -4.93 7.99
C HIS A 141 -0.41 -3.74 7.60
N VAL A 142 -0.97 -2.52 7.50
CA VAL A 142 -0.22 -1.29 7.20
C VAL A 142 0.72 -0.93 8.35
N THR A 143 0.27 -1.11 9.59
CA THR A 143 1.12 -0.92 10.78
C THR A 143 2.32 -1.86 10.75
N GLY A 144 2.10 -3.15 10.44
CA GLY A 144 3.17 -4.15 10.31
C GLY A 144 4.16 -3.81 9.20
N LEU A 145 3.69 -3.39 8.03
CA LEU A 145 4.51 -2.93 6.91
C LEU A 145 5.41 -1.76 7.32
N ARG A 146 4.83 -0.71 7.90
CA ARG A 146 5.56 0.50 8.31
C ARG A 146 6.60 0.23 9.39
N LEU A 147 6.29 -0.66 10.33
CA LEU A 147 7.23 -1.08 11.37
C LEU A 147 8.44 -1.82 10.76
N ALA A 148 8.17 -2.82 9.91
CA ALA A 148 9.19 -3.61 9.24
C ALA A 148 10.12 -2.73 8.38
N MET A 149 9.54 -1.86 7.56
CA MET A 149 10.31 -0.93 6.71
C MET A 149 11.21 -0.03 7.56
N THR A 150 10.65 0.56 8.63
CA THR A 150 11.40 1.47 9.49
C THR A 150 12.61 0.77 10.11
N GLN A 151 12.42 -0.45 10.60
CA GLN A 151 13.49 -1.22 11.22
C GLN A 151 14.54 -1.68 10.20
N ALA A 152 14.14 -2.22 9.06
CA ALA A 152 15.05 -2.71 8.03
C ALA A 152 15.95 -1.59 7.48
N PHE A 153 15.38 -0.44 7.10
CA PHE A 153 16.17 0.67 6.56
C PHE A 153 17.06 1.34 7.61
N LYS A 154 16.58 1.52 8.85
CA LYS A 154 17.42 2.06 9.93
C LYS A 154 18.63 1.18 10.19
N ASN A 155 18.41 -0.13 10.31
CA ASN A 155 19.49 -1.09 10.53
C ASN A 155 20.47 -1.11 9.35
N TYR A 156 19.97 -1.13 8.11
CA TYR A 156 20.83 -1.15 6.92
C TYR A 156 21.67 0.12 6.79
N ILE A 157 21.09 1.30 7.01
CA ILE A 157 21.80 2.59 6.96
C ILE A 157 22.87 2.66 8.05
N ALA A 158 22.59 2.18 9.27
CA ALA A 158 23.53 2.17 10.37
C ALA A 158 24.67 1.18 10.15
N ASN A 159 24.37 -0.04 9.70
CA ASN A 159 25.37 -1.10 9.51
C ASN A 159 26.32 -0.84 8.35
N ASN A 160 25.90 -0.03 7.36
CA ASN A 160 26.70 0.27 6.17
C ASN A 160 27.29 1.71 6.17
N ASP A 161 27.23 2.43 7.30
CA ASP A 161 27.74 3.78 7.46
C ASP A 161 27.32 4.76 6.35
N ILE A 162 26.09 4.60 5.82
CA ILE A 162 25.57 5.39 4.69
C ILE A 162 25.32 6.84 5.13
N LEU A 163 24.91 7.04 6.39
CA LEU A 163 24.69 8.35 6.98
C LEU A 163 26.05 8.98 7.36
N LYS A 164 26.36 10.14 6.79
CA LYS A 164 27.61 10.83 7.08
C LYS A 164 27.62 11.35 8.52
N LYS A 165 28.78 11.36 9.18
CA LYS A 165 28.97 11.89 10.56
C LYS A 165 28.53 13.34 10.74
N ALA A 166 28.48 14.10 9.64
CA ALA A 166 27.99 15.49 9.62
C ALA A 166 26.45 15.59 9.68
N ASP A 167 25.74 14.54 9.34
CA ASP A 167 24.29 14.50 9.31
C ASP A 167 23.76 14.23 10.74
N LYS A 168 23.43 15.30 11.44
CA LYS A 168 22.89 15.24 12.83
C LYS A 168 21.37 15.33 12.80
N PHE A 169 20.69 14.33 12.23
CA PHE A 169 19.24 14.22 12.22
C PHE A 169 18.78 12.77 12.27
N ASP A 170 17.60 12.53 12.80
CA ASP A 170 16.99 11.21 12.83
C ASP A 170 16.19 10.98 11.54
N ILE A 171 16.29 9.76 11.01
CA ILE A 171 15.46 9.28 9.90
C ILE A 171 14.14 8.77 10.47
N THR A 172 13.04 9.33 9.99
CA THR A 172 11.68 8.94 10.41
C THR A 172 11.03 8.00 9.40
N GLY A 173 9.94 7.35 9.82
CA GLY A 173 9.16 6.52 8.89
C GLY A 173 8.53 7.34 7.75
N GLU A 174 8.30 8.63 7.89
CA GLU A 174 7.81 9.50 6.82
C GLU A 174 8.85 9.69 5.74
N ASP A 175 10.12 9.92 6.13
CA ASP A 175 11.23 10.05 5.18
C ASP A 175 11.39 8.80 4.33
N MET A 176 11.15 7.60 4.91
CA MET A 176 11.25 6.32 4.20
C MET A 176 10.12 6.10 3.18
N ARG A 177 8.99 6.77 3.37
CA ARG A 177 7.81 6.65 2.50
C ARG A 177 7.72 7.74 1.44
N GLU A 178 8.62 8.71 1.46
CA GLU A 178 8.68 9.74 0.42
C GLU A 178 9.00 9.11 -0.94
N GLY A 179 8.11 9.30 -1.91
CA GLY A 179 8.22 8.71 -3.25
C GLY A 179 7.95 7.20 -3.32
N LEU A 180 7.43 6.59 -2.25
CA LEU A 180 7.08 5.17 -2.23
C LEU A 180 5.76 4.90 -2.95
N THR A 181 5.79 4.00 -3.92
CA THR A 181 4.59 3.30 -4.42
C THR A 181 4.60 1.88 -3.88
N CYS A 182 3.56 1.51 -3.15
CA CYS A 182 3.43 0.21 -2.51
C CYS A 182 2.03 -0.37 -2.67
N VAL A 183 1.95 -1.65 -2.97
CA VAL A 183 0.72 -2.44 -2.91
C VAL A 183 0.93 -3.56 -1.92
N LEU A 184 0.09 -3.62 -0.89
CA LEU A 184 0.08 -4.66 0.14
C LEU A 184 -1.23 -5.44 0.07
N SER A 185 -1.15 -6.72 -0.16
CA SER A 185 -2.29 -7.65 -0.15
C SER A 185 -2.08 -8.70 0.92
N VAL A 186 -3.04 -8.85 1.82
CA VAL A 186 -3.05 -9.93 2.79
C VAL A 186 -4.29 -10.79 2.61
N LYS A 187 -4.13 -12.11 2.79
CA LYS A 187 -5.26 -13.05 2.83
C LYS A 187 -5.26 -13.74 4.19
N VAL A 188 -6.40 -13.68 4.86
CA VAL A 188 -6.58 -14.24 6.21
C VAL A 188 -7.98 -14.88 6.31
N PRO A 189 -8.14 -16.04 6.96
CA PRO A 189 -9.40 -16.79 6.92
C PRO A 189 -10.61 -16.04 7.49
N GLN A 190 -10.45 -15.31 8.58
CA GLN A 190 -11.55 -14.63 9.28
C GLN A 190 -11.15 -13.22 9.71
N PRO A 191 -11.03 -12.28 8.75
CA PRO A 191 -10.64 -10.92 9.06
C PRO A 191 -11.72 -10.20 9.90
N SER A 192 -11.25 -9.36 10.82
CA SER A 192 -12.11 -8.45 11.59
C SER A 192 -11.82 -7.03 11.14
N PHE A 193 -12.86 -6.22 10.98
CA PHE A 193 -12.78 -4.84 10.55
C PHE A 193 -13.44 -3.92 11.59
N SER A 194 -13.07 -2.65 11.61
CA SER A 194 -13.63 -1.66 12.54
C SER A 194 -15.09 -1.32 12.27
N SER A 195 -15.56 -1.51 11.03
CA SER A 195 -16.92 -1.20 10.59
C SER A 195 -17.37 -2.09 9.44
N GLN A 196 -18.67 -2.04 9.10
CA GLN A 196 -19.24 -2.78 7.98
C GLN A 196 -18.69 -2.34 6.61
N THR A 197 -18.21 -1.13 6.48
CA THR A 197 -17.56 -0.64 5.24
C THR A 197 -16.20 -1.29 4.99
N LYS A 198 -15.62 -1.94 6.01
CA LYS A 198 -14.34 -2.67 5.97
C LYS A 198 -13.14 -1.79 5.61
N ASP A 199 -13.21 -0.49 5.91
CA ASP A 199 -12.16 0.46 5.56
C ASP A 199 -10.89 0.31 6.41
N LYS A 200 -10.97 -0.34 7.59
CA LYS A 200 -9.82 -0.56 8.47
C LYS A 200 -9.78 -1.99 9.00
N LEU A 201 -8.65 -2.67 8.75
CA LEU A 201 -8.39 -4.00 9.31
C LEU A 201 -7.94 -3.92 10.78
N VAL A 202 -8.56 -4.74 11.65
CA VAL A 202 -8.23 -4.78 13.08
C VAL A 202 -7.80 -6.17 13.59
N THR A 203 -7.65 -7.15 12.70
CA THR A 203 -7.15 -8.48 13.05
C THR A 203 -5.73 -8.40 13.58
N SER A 204 -5.53 -8.73 14.85
CA SER A 204 -4.26 -8.56 15.58
C SER A 204 -3.12 -9.41 15.03
N GLU A 205 -3.43 -10.63 14.59
CA GLU A 205 -2.48 -11.61 14.06
C GLU A 205 -1.79 -11.16 12.76
N VAL A 206 -2.41 -10.23 12.05
CA VAL A 206 -1.88 -9.77 10.75
C VAL A 206 -0.65 -8.87 10.92
N GLN A 207 -0.61 -8.04 11.97
CA GLN A 207 0.52 -7.14 12.18
C GLN A 207 1.85 -7.89 12.32
N PRO A 208 2.00 -8.87 13.26
CA PRO A 208 3.25 -9.61 13.39
C PRO A 208 3.58 -10.45 12.14
N ALA A 209 2.59 -11.00 11.45
CA ALA A 209 2.80 -11.75 10.22
C ALA A 209 3.41 -10.87 9.11
N VAL A 210 2.82 -9.70 8.89
CA VAL A 210 3.33 -8.74 7.89
C VAL A 210 4.70 -8.23 8.30
N THR A 211 4.90 -7.91 9.59
CA THR A 211 6.21 -7.46 10.10
C THR A 211 7.29 -8.50 9.84
N ALA A 212 7.04 -9.76 10.14
CA ALA A 212 8.01 -10.84 9.91
C ALA A 212 8.32 -11.03 8.41
N ALA A 213 7.29 -11.15 7.58
CA ALA A 213 7.45 -11.37 6.15
C ALA A 213 8.20 -10.22 5.47
N VAL A 214 7.82 -8.98 5.78
CA VAL A 214 8.42 -7.78 5.16
C VAL A 214 9.84 -7.55 5.67
N SER A 215 10.10 -7.72 6.98
CA SER A 215 11.46 -7.57 7.52
C SER A 215 12.44 -8.55 6.88
N GLU A 216 12.06 -9.83 6.78
CA GLU A 216 12.89 -10.84 6.14
C GLU A 216 13.15 -10.52 4.67
N GLY A 217 12.08 -10.26 3.90
CA GLY A 217 12.22 -10.00 2.48
C GLY A 217 12.98 -8.70 2.17
N LEU A 218 12.79 -7.63 2.97
CA LEU A 218 13.55 -6.39 2.81
C LEU A 218 15.04 -6.57 3.17
N ASN A 219 15.35 -7.26 4.27
CA ASN A 219 16.74 -7.50 4.63
C ASN A 219 17.46 -8.30 3.53
N THR A 220 16.84 -9.37 3.03
CA THR A 220 17.36 -10.14 1.90
C THR A 220 17.59 -9.25 0.66
N PHE A 221 16.60 -8.44 0.28
CA PHE A 221 16.73 -7.56 -0.87
C PHE A 221 17.88 -6.56 -0.72
N LEU A 222 17.98 -5.92 0.45
CA LEU A 222 19.00 -4.90 0.73
C LEU A 222 20.42 -5.48 0.69
N GLU A 223 20.59 -6.73 1.16
CA GLU A 223 21.87 -7.44 1.13
C GLU A 223 22.25 -7.92 -0.30
N GLU A 224 21.28 -8.43 -1.04
CA GLU A 224 21.49 -8.97 -2.39
C GLU A 224 21.62 -7.90 -3.46
N ASN A 225 21.08 -6.68 -3.23
CA ASN A 225 21.04 -5.61 -4.21
C ASN A 225 21.64 -4.28 -3.67
N PRO A 226 22.95 -4.25 -3.35
CA PRO A 226 23.56 -3.13 -2.65
C PRO A 226 23.48 -1.81 -3.41
N ASP A 227 23.54 -1.83 -4.73
CA ASP A 227 23.45 -0.61 -5.55
C ASP A 227 22.05 0.00 -5.46
N GLN A 228 20.98 -0.81 -5.64
CA GLN A 228 19.60 -0.35 -5.52
C GLN A 228 19.28 0.06 -4.07
N ALA A 229 19.77 -0.69 -3.10
CA ALA A 229 19.63 -0.36 -1.67
C ALA A 229 20.24 1.02 -1.36
N LYS A 230 21.42 1.32 -1.93
CA LYS A 230 22.08 2.61 -1.78
C LYS A 230 21.28 3.76 -2.42
N GLU A 231 20.71 3.54 -3.60
CA GLU A 231 19.84 4.54 -4.26
C GLU A 231 18.61 4.85 -3.42
N ILE A 232 17.91 3.83 -2.90
CA ILE A 232 16.77 3.98 -2.02
C ILE A 232 17.17 4.70 -0.72
N CYS A 233 18.27 4.29 -0.08
CA CYS A 233 18.76 4.94 1.14
C CYS A 233 19.15 6.41 0.90
N ASN A 234 19.75 6.75 -0.24
CA ASN A 234 20.05 8.12 -0.61
C ASN A 234 18.78 8.98 -0.76
N LYS A 235 17.72 8.44 -1.34
CA LYS A 235 16.40 9.10 -1.40
C LYS A 235 15.85 9.36 0.00
N ILE A 236 15.87 8.36 0.88
CA ILE A 236 15.41 8.46 2.29
C ILE A 236 16.21 9.53 3.06
N ILE A 237 17.54 9.52 2.93
CA ILE A 237 18.43 10.51 3.58
C ILE A 237 18.19 11.91 3.01
N GLY A 238 17.95 12.01 1.70
CA GLY A 238 17.59 13.27 1.05
C GLY A 238 16.31 13.87 1.61
N ALA A 239 15.26 13.05 1.78
CA ALA A 239 14.00 13.43 2.39
C ALA A 239 14.18 13.92 3.84
N ALA A 240 14.94 13.17 4.66
CA ALA A 240 15.26 13.54 6.04
C ALA A 240 16.01 14.87 6.13
N ARG A 241 16.99 15.11 5.23
CA ARG A 241 17.72 16.40 5.15
C ARG A 241 16.78 17.55 4.79
N ALA A 242 15.91 17.36 3.79
CA ALA A 242 14.97 18.39 3.37
C ALA A 242 13.99 18.75 4.49
N ARG A 243 13.44 17.74 5.18
CA ARG A 243 12.56 17.92 6.35
C ARG A 243 13.27 18.70 7.46
N GLU A 244 14.51 18.33 7.79
CA GLU A 244 15.28 18.97 8.85
C GLU A 244 15.67 20.41 8.48
N ALA A 245 16.03 20.68 7.22
CA ALA A 245 16.31 22.03 6.73
C ALA A 245 15.05 22.91 6.82
N ALA A 246 13.89 22.40 6.43
CA ALA A 246 12.61 23.10 6.54
C ALA A 246 12.25 23.40 8.01
N ARG A 247 12.50 22.45 8.94
CA ARG A 247 12.28 22.63 10.38
C ARG A 247 13.14 23.77 10.92
N LYS A 248 14.46 23.75 10.60
CA LYS A 248 15.39 24.80 11.04
C LYS A 248 15.03 26.18 10.48
N ALA A 249 14.65 26.25 9.21
CA ALA A 249 14.21 27.51 8.62
C ALA A 249 12.98 28.09 9.34
N ARG A 250 11.98 27.26 9.64
CA ARG A 250 10.79 27.68 10.42
C ARG A 250 11.14 28.14 11.82
N GLU A 251 12.09 27.48 12.51
CA GLU A 251 12.55 27.90 13.83
C GLU A 251 13.25 29.26 13.82
N VAL A 252 14.11 29.52 12.82
CA VAL A 252 14.77 30.81 12.63
C VAL A 252 13.73 31.91 12.39
N THR A 253 12.81 31.70 11.45
CA THR A 253 11.74 32.66 11.16
C THR A 253 10.88 32.94 12.41
N ARG A 254 10.53 31.90 13.16
CA ARG A 254 9.75 32.07 14.40
C ARG A 254 10.53 32.87 15.47
N LYS A 255 11.83 32.63 15.63
CA LYS A 255 12.67 33.41 16.56
C LYS A 255 12.77 34.86 16.11
N GLN A 256 12.86 35.16 14.81
CA GLN A 256 12.87 36.54 14.28
C GLN A 256 11.55 37.25 14.48
N VAL A 257 10.40 36.56 14.30
CA VAL A 257 9.07 37.14 14.47
C VAL A 257 8.71 37.36 15.95
N PHE A 258 9.13 36.45 16.85
CA PHE A 258 8.81 36.52 18.27
C PHE A 258 9.96 37.06 19.13
N GLY A 259 11.19 37.14 18.59
CA GLY A 259 12.40 37.66 19.26
C GLY A 259 12.74 39.10 18.88
N GLY A 260 12.04 39.68 17.92
CA GLY A 260 12.01 41.14 17.73
C GLY A 260 11.30 41.75 18.93
N GLY A 261 12.11 42.23 19.88
CA GLY A 261 11.62 42.75 21.15
C GLY A 261 10.44 43.68 20.96
N LEU A 262 9.50 43.62 21.89
CA LEU A 262 8.62 44.72 22.19
C LEU A 262 9.43 46.02 22.06
N PRO A 263 8.94 47.04 21.31
CA PRO A 263 9.57 48.32 21.32
C PRO A 263 9.64 48.75 22.78
N GLY A 264 10.85 48.77 23.33
CA GLY A 264 11.06 49.20 24.66
C GLY A 264 10.56 50.64 24.81
N LYS A 265 9.76 50.84 25.83
CA LYS A 265 9.42 52.10 26.46
C LYS A 265 8.60 53.09 25.62
N LEU A 266 7.31 53.03 25.77
CA LEU A 266 6.57 54.24 26.17
C LEU A 266 7.05 54.56 27.61
N ALA A 267 8.00 55.45 27.70
CA ALA A 267 8.30 56.19 28.92
C ALA A 267 7.77 57.59 28.69
N ASP A 268 6.79 57.94 29.51
CA ASP A 268 6.26 59.26 29.91
C ASP A 268 5.86 60.24 28.81
#